data_6c6fe0a813358ca566710e340ebdbcfb
#
_entry.id   6c6fe0a813358ca566710e340ebdbcfb
#
_cell.length_a   1.000
_cell.length_b   1.000
_cell.length_c   1.000
_cell.angle_alpha   90.00
_cell.angle_beta   90.00
_cell.angle_gamma   90.00
#
_symmetry.space_group_name_H-M   'P 1'
#
loop_
_entity.id
_entity.type
_entity.pdbx_description
1 polymer ?
#
loop_
_entity_poly.entity_id
_entity_poly.type
_entity_poly.pdbx_seq_one_letter_code
_entity_poly.pdbx_strand_id
1 'polypeptide(L)'
;MRSIFSLVISLFSLSLLAQKITISDLEVDQLTTPIGIDNPNPKFSWLINSDKYNLKQTHYQIFVAKDKTFSKNSLVWDSGKVKSTSSVYVTYDGKPFDYDTQYFWTVKVWTNKSNLHSQSKISHWKTGLMELENWKSDWITVQSEDKDSAKSPYYVNDFNVNNKIVSANLYITSRGVYEAYINGQRVGDSFLTPGLSLIHI
;
A
#
# COMPACT_ATOMS: atom_id res chain seq x y z
N MET A 1 -16.70 73.24 -20.69
CA MET A 1 -17.30 71.91 -20.63
C MET A 1 -16.20 70.87 -20.90
N ARG A 2 -15.70 70.25 -19.89
CA ARG A 2 -14.67 69.18 -20.01
C ARG A 2 -15.36 67.84 -19.93
N SER A 3 -15.38 67.09 -21.04
CA SER A 3 -15.89 65.72 -21.07
C SER A 3 -14.84 64.76 -20.51
N ILE A 4 -15.17 64.11 -19.42
CA ILE A 4 -14.36 63.05 -18.84
C ILE A 4 -14.77 61.72 -19.50
N PHE A 5 -13.89 61.17 -20.30
CA PHE A 5 -14.04 59.86 -20.93
C PHE A 5 -13.60 58.81 -19.89
N SER A 6 -14.57 58.13 -19.25
CA SER A 6 -14.30 57.00 -18.35
C SER A 6 -14.01 55.77 -19.18
N LEU A 7 -12.75 55.34 -19.20
CA LEU A 7 -12.33 54.08 -19.79
C LEU A 7 -12.59 52.93 -18.75
N VAL A 8 -13.67 52.17 -18.94
CA VAL A 8 -13.95 50.96 -18.17
C VAL A 8 -13.09 49.84 -18.73
N ILE A 9 -11.98 49.57 -18.08
CA ILE A 9 -11.17 48.38 -18.35
C ILE A 9 -11.86 47.20 -17.66
N SER A 10 -12.61 46.41 -18.44
CA SER A 10 -13.14 45.12 -18.02
C SER A 10 -11.98 44.11 -17.91
N LEU A 11 -11.53 43.87 -16.71
CA LEU A 11 -10.61 42.77 -16.39
C LEU A 11 -11.37 41.45 -16.56
N PHE A 12 -11.29 40.87 -17.74
CA PHE A 12 -11.62 39.47 -17.94
C PHE A 12 -10.55 38.63 -17.23
N SER A 13 -10.80 38.23 -16.00
CA SER A 13 -10.02 37.20 -15.34
C SER A 13 -10.27 35.89 -16.11
N LEU A 14 -9.39 35.56 -17.06
CA LEU A 14 -9.28 34.22 -17.58
C LEU A 14 -8.86 33.32 -16.41
N SER A 15 -9.83 32.63 -15.82
CA SER A 15 -9.55 31.47 -14.97
C SER A 15 -8.88 30.43 -15.86
N LEU A 16 -7.55 30.39 -15.86
CA LEU A 16 -6.83 29.23 -16.37
C LEU A 16 -7.29 28.03 -15.54
N LEU A 17 -8.25 27.27 -16.05
CA LEU A 17 -8.58 25.94 -15.54
C LEU A 17 -7.30 25.12 -15.69
N ALA A 18 -6.53 25.03 -14.61
CA ALA A 18 -5.34 24.22 -14.57
C ALA A 18 -5.75 22.79 -14.92
N GLN A 19 -5.26 22.31 -16.05
CA GLN A 19 -5.53 20.97 -16.53
C GLN A 19 -5.04 19.98 -15.50
N LYS A 20 -5.95 19.30 -14.81
CA LYS A 20 -5.63 18.46 -13.68
C LYS A 20 -5.62 16.98 -14.10
N ILE A 21 -4.50 16.32 -13.89
CA ILE A 21 -4.42 14.87 -13.83
C ILE A 21 -4.39 14.49 -12.36
N THR A 22 -5.16 13.48 -11.97
CA THR A 22 -5.08 12.87 -10.65
C THR A 22 -4.63 11.43 -10.79
N ILE A 23 -3.85 10.98 -9.82
CA ILE A 23 -3.39 9.60 -9.71
C ILE A 23 -4.05 9.01 -8.47
N SER A 24 -4.78 7.91 -8.64
CA SER A 24 -5.53 7.21 -7.61
C SER A 24 -5.24 5.71 -7.62
N ASP A 25 -5.94 4.97 -6.78
CA ASP A 25 -5.90 3.52 -6.69
C ASP A 25 -4.47 2.98 -6.66
N LEU A 26 -3.72 3.51 -5.67
CA LEU A 26 -2.34 3.14 -5.44
C LEU A 26 -2.30 1.79 -4.74
N GLU A 27 -1.81 0.77 -5.44
CA GLU A 27 -1.78 -0.60 -4.97
C GLU A 27 -0.35 -1.16 -4.93
N VAL A 28 -0.12 -2.03 -3.96
CA VAL A 28 1.06 -2.88 -3.84
C VAL A 28 0.59 -4.32 -3.84
N ASP A 29 1.07 -5.13 -4.82
CA ASP A 29 0.59 -6.51 -5.06
C ASP A 29 -0.95 -6.62 -5.10
N GLN A 30 -1.61 -5.67 -5.80
CA GLN A 30 -3.06 -5.60 -5.99
C GLN A 30 -3.86 -5.27 -4.71
N LEU A 31 -3.21 -4.82 -3.66
CA LEU A 31 -3.83 -4.47 -2.39
C LEU A 31 -3.60 -3.00 -2.05
N THR A 32 -4.62 -2.35 -1.52
CA THR A 32 -4.54 -0.97 -1.03
C THR A 32 -4.00 -0.98 0.40
N THR A 33 -2.86 -0.31 0.62
CA THR A 33 -2.19 -0.22 1.93
C THR A 33 -2.05 -1.55 2.68
N PRO A 34 -1.52 -2.60 2.04
CA PRO A 34 -1.46 -3.92 2.64
C PRO A 34 -0.51 -4.00 3.83
N ILE A 35 -0.78 -4.95 4.72
CA ILE A 35 0.07 -5.35 5.83
C ILE A 35 0.52 -6.79 5.59
N GLY A 36 1.81 -7.07 5.83
CA GLY A 36 2.33 -8.43 5.75
C GLY A 36 2.72 -8.88 4.34
N ILE A 37 3.19 -7.95 3.49
CA ILE A 37 3.74 -8.30 2.18
C ILE A 37 5.10 -8.98 2.36
N ASP A 38 5.21 -10.25 1.94
CA ASP A 38 6.45 -11.04 1.98
C ASP A 38 7.13 -11.13 0.61
N ASN A 39 6.53 -10.56 -0.43
CA ASN A 39 7.14 -10.50 -1.75
C ASN A 39 8.36 -9.56 -1.75
N PRO A 40 9.59 -10.04 -2.03
CA PRO A 40 10.77 -9.19 -2.05
C PRO A 40 10.77 -8.18 -3.21
N ASN A 41 10.01 -8.45 -4.27
CA ASN A 41 9.87 -7.58 -5.44
C ASN A 41 8.39 -7.23 -5.68
N PRO A 42 7.74 -6.48 -4.78
CA PRO A 42 6.32 -6.17 -4.90
C PRO A 42 6.05 -5.37 -6.17
N LYS A 43 4.83 -5.48 -6.66
CA LYS A 43 4.38 -4.82 -7.89
C LYS A 43 3.50 -3.63 -7.55
N PHE A 44 3.84 -2.49 -8.12
CA PHE A 44 3.10 -1.24 -7.97
C PHE A 44 2.09 -1.06 -9.11
N SER A 45 0.90 -0.60 -8.76
CA SER A 45 -0.14 -0.22 -9.73
C SER A 45 -0.78 1.10 -9.34
N TRP A 46 -1.24 1.86 -10.34
CA TRP A 46 -1.95 3.12 -10.14
C TRP A 46 -2.89 3.42 -11.30
N LEU A 47 -3.92 4.20 -11.03
CA LEU A 47 -4.88 4.68 -12.02
C LEU A 47 -4.64 6.17 -12.30
N ILE A 48 -4.72 6.54 -13.56
CA ILE A 48 -4.61 7.94 -14.02
C ILE A 48 -5.98 8.43 -14.42
N ASN A 49 -6.50 9.41 -13.71
CA ASN A 49 -7.77 10.06 -14.01
C ASN A 49 -7.55 11.41 -14.68
N SER A 50 -8.26 11.68 -15.75
CA SER A 50 -8.22 12.94 -16.49
C SER A 50 -9.52 13.14 -17.27
N ASP A 51 -9.90 14.39 -17.43
CA ASP A 51 -10.96 14.85 -18.32
C ASP A 51 -10.50 14.98 -19.79
N LYS A 52 -9.23 14.70 -20.08
CA LYS A 52 -8.64 14.84 -21.42
C LYS A 52 -8.74 13.58 -22.25
N TYR A 53 -9.29 13.70 -23.45
CA TYR A 53 -9.27 12.62 -24.42
C TYR A 53 -7.85 12.32 -24.92
N ASN A 54 -7.61 11.05 -25.22
CA ASN A 54 -6.32 10.56 -25.73
C ASN A 54 -5.12 10.93 -24.84
N LEU A 55 -5.33 11.01 -23.54
CA LEU A 55 -4.25 11.11 -22.58
C LEU A 55 -3.58 9.74 -22.42
N LYS A 56 -2.26 9.70 -22.55
CA LYS A 56 -1.45 8.48 -22.36
C LYS A 56 -0.26 8.80 -21.48
N GLN A 57 0.05 7.92 -20.56
CA GLN A 57 1.31 7.96 -19.85
C GLN A 57 2.46 7.73 -20.83
N THR A 58 3.53 8.47 -20.66
CA THR A 58 4.78 8.30 -21.43
C THR A 58 5.94 7.87 -20.54
N HIS A 59 5.94 8.33 -19.29
CA HIS A 59 6.96 8.01 -18.31
C HIS A 59 6.33 7.94 -16.93
N TYR A 60 7.00 7.20 -16.05
CA TYR A 60 6.74 7.25 -14.60
C TYR A 60 8.06 7.36 -13.83
N GLN A 61 7.95 7.69 -12.54
CA GLN A 61 9.02 7.61 -11.56
C GLN A 61 8.40 7.27 -10.21
N ILE A 62 8.85 6.17 -9.62
CA ILE A 62 8.39 5.70 -8.32
C ILE A 62 9.44 6.03 -7.27
N PHE A 63 8.99 6.52 -6.14
CA PHE A 63 9.81 6.73 -4.94
C PHE A 63 9.30 5.86 -3.82
N VAL A 64 10.20 5.17 -3.13
CA VAL A 64 9.94 4.37 -1.94
C VAL A 64 10.84 4.84 -0.81
N ALA A 65 10.29 5.06 0.38
CA ALA A 65 11.00 5.56 1.53
C ALA A 65 10.53 4.93 2.84
N LYS A 66 11.34 5.00 3.89
CA LYS A 66 10.98 4.57 5.26
C LYS A 66 10.13 5.60 6.03
N ASP A 67 10.00 6.81 5.50
CA ASP A 67 9.15 7.85 6.07
C ASP A 67 8.50 8.71 4.98
N LYS A 68 7.56 9.58 5.38
CA LYS A 68 6.80 10.44 4.46
C LYS A 68 7.58 11.64 3.93
N THR A 69 8.81 11.86 4.36
CA THR A 69 9.61 13.01 3.92
C THR A 69 10.35 12.75 2.62
N PHE A 70 10.57 11.46 2.29
CA PHE A 70 11.37 11.03 1.13
C PHE A 70 12.75 11.71 1.10
N SER A 71 13.31 11.95 2.29
CA SER A 71 14.64 12.54 2.43
C SER A 71 15.71 11.56 1.91
N LYS A 72 16.90 12.07 1.62
CA LYS A 72 18.02 11.24 1.15
C LYS A 72 18.34 10.08 2.11
N ASN A 73 18.09 10.26 3.41
CA ASN A 73 18.37 9.24 4.42
C ASN A 73 17.26 8.21 4.57
N SER A 74 16.03 8.56 4.21
CA SER A 74 14.87 7.67 4.27
C SER A 74 14.53 7.02 2.93
N LEU A 75 15.04 7.54 1.83
CA LEU A 75 14.79 7.03 0.49
C LEU A 75 15.43 5.64 0.31
N VAL A 76 14.61 4.67 -0.01
CA VAL A 76 15.03 3.27 -0.23
C VAL A 76 15.21 2.99 -1.73
N TRP A 77 14.31 3.56 -2.54
CA TRP A 77 14.35 3.38 -3.99
C TRP A 77 13.80 4.58 -4.73
N ASP A 78 14.46 4.91 -5.79
CA ASP A 78 14.03 5.83 -6.84
C ASP A 78 14.21 5.10 -8.17
N SER A 79 13.11 4.78 -8.86
CA SER A 79 13.16 4.11 -10.16
C SER A 79 13.85 4.93 -11.25
N GLY A 80 14.14 6.20 -10.98
CA GLY A 80 14.42 7.17 -12.02
C GLY A 80 13.22 7.41 -12.94
N LYS A 81 13.38 8.27 -13.93
CA LYS A 81 12.36 8.53 -14.95
C LYS A 81 12.35 7.43 -16.01
N VAL A 82 11.44 6.48 -15.88
CA VAL A 82 11.31 5.31 -16.78
C VAL A 82 10.35 5.64 -17.93
N LYS A 83 10.77 5.40 -19.16
CA LYS A 83 9.92 5.50 -20.35
C LYS A 83 9.03 4.27 -20.45
N SER A 84 7.75 4.42 -20.14
CA SER A 84 6.77 3.32 -20.17
C SER A 84 5.34 3.87 -20.19
N THR A 85 4.44 3.16 -20.84
CA THR A 85 3.00 3.39 -20.82
C THR A 85 2.29 2.53 -19.77
N SER A 86 2.99 1.60 -19.13
CA SER A 86 2.43 0.70 -18.12
C SER A 86 2.24 1.46 -16.81
N SER A 87 1.07 1.28 -16.21
CA SER A 87 0.71 1.76 -14.86
C SER A 87 0.23 0.64 -13.95
N VAL A 88 0.41 -0.61 -14.38
CA VAL A 88 0.03 -1.80 -13.63
C VAL A 88 1.20 -2.78 -13.57
N TYR A 89 1.34 -3.46 -12.44
CA TYR A 89 2.34 -4.50 -12.20
C TYR A 89 3.79 -4.06 -12.45
N VAL A 90 4.10 -2.81 -12.13
CA VAL A 90 5.48 -2.30 -12.20
C VAL A 90 6.28 -2.90 -11.04
N THR A 91 7.23 -3.76 -11.38
CA THR A 91 8.03 -4.49 -10.40
C THR A 91 9.02 -3.57 -9.70
N TYR A 92 9.14 -3.72 -8.39
CA TYR A 92 10.21 -3.14 -7.61
C TYR A 92 11.56 -3.75 -8.01
N ASP A 93 12.56 -2.90 -8.20
CA ASP A 93 13.93 -3.28 -8.58
C ASP A 93 14.96 -2.52 -7.72
N GLY A 94 14.67 -2.43 -6.43
CA GLY A 94 15.51 -1.78 -5.45
C GLY A 94 16.25 -2.77 -4.54
N LYS A 95 16.79 -2.27 -3.45
CA LYS A 95 17.43 -3.10 -2.42
C LYS A 95 16.37 -3.92 -1.68
N PRO A 96 16.73 -5.10 -1.12
CA PRO A 96 15.82 -5.87 -0.27
C PRO A 96 15.20 -5.02 0.83
N PHE A 97 13.96 -5.32 1.16
CA PHE A 97 13.25 -4.68 2.26
C PHE A 97 13.62 -5.30 3.61
N ASP A 98 13.56 -4.51 4.67
CA ASP A 98 13.61 -5.04 6.03
C ASP A 98 12.26 -5.68 6.36
N TYR A 99 12.25 -6.70 7.23
CA TYR A 99 11.02 -7.33 7.73
C TYR A 99 10.29 -6.42 8.72
N ASP A 100 9.00 -6.65 8.91
CA ASP A 100 8.11 -5.92 9.85
C ASP A 100 8.24 -4.39 9.77
N THR A 101 8.51 -3.88 8.57
CA THR A 101 8.83 -2.46 8.36
C THR A 101 7.77 -1.79 7.48
N GLN A 102 7.34 -0.60 7.89
CA GLN A 102 6.44 0.23 7.09
C GLN A 102 7.23 1.04 6.06
N TYR A 103 6.77 1.01 4.82
CA TYR A 103 7.28 1.80 3.71
C TYR A 103 6.21 2.72 3.17
N PHE A 104 6.65 3.86 2.65
CA PHE A 104 5.84 4.87 1.99
C PHE A 104 6.25 4.97 0.54
N TRP A 105 5.30 5.23 -0.34
CA TRP A 105 5.61 5.40 -1.74
C TRP A 105 4.71 6.41 -2.43
N THR A 106 5.20 6.94 -3.54
CA THR A 106 4.50 7.86 -4.42
C THR A 106 4.99 7.64 -5.84
N VAL A 107 4.17 7.95 -6.81
CA VAL A 107 4.52 7.88 -8.23
C VAL A 107 4.31 9.23 -8.90
N LYS A 108 5.28 9.66 -9.69
CA LYS A 108 5.18 10.79 -10.60
C LYS A 108 4.98 10.28 -12.01
N VAL A 109 4.02 10.85 -12.73
CA VAL A 109 3.62 10.43 -14.08
C VAL A 109 3.74 11.59 -15.04
N TRP A 110 4.30 11.34 -16.23
CA TRP A 110 4.33 12.26 -17.35
C TRP A 110 3.47 11.70 -18.48
N THR A 111 2.86 12.58 -19.26
CA THR A 111 1.93 12.21 -20.30
C THR A 111 2.37 12.68 -21.68
N ASN A 112 1.63 12.24 -22.71
CA ASN A 112 1.82 12.68 -24.09
C ASN A 112 1.35 14.13 -24.35
N LYS A 113 0.74 14.78 -23.37
CA LYS A 113 0.38 16.21 -23.45
C LYS A 113 1.51 17.00 -22.82
N SER A 114 2.08 17.91 -23.59
CA SER A 114 3.21 18.74 -23.16
C SER A 114 2.92 19.43 -21.82
N ASN A 115 3.89 19.36 -20.91
CA ASN A 115 3.84 19.96 -19.57
C ASN A 115 2.77 19.36 -18.61
N LEU A 116 2.05 18.31 -19.02
CA LEU A 116 1.07 17.68 -18.14
C LEU A 116 1.69 16.49 -17.42
N HIS A 117 2.02 16.69 -16.16
CA HIS A 117 2.54 15.68 -15.24
C HIS A 117 1.85 15.81 -13.89
N SER A 118 1.81 14.77 -13.14
CA SER A 118 1.24 14.75 -11.78
C SER A 118 2.03 13.79 -10.88
N GLN A 119 1.92 14.01 -9.59
CA GLN A 119 2.42 13.11 -8.59
C GLN A 119 1.25 12.65 -7.72
N SER A 120 1.25 11.37 -7.36
CA SER A 120 0.22 10.80 -6.51
C SER A 120 0.30 11.34 -5.08
N LYS A 121 -0.77 11.13 -4.31
CA LYS A 121 -0.67 11.16 -2.86
C LYS A 121 0.32 10.08 -2.39
N ILE A 122 0.80 10.22 -1.17
CA ILE A 122 1.64 9.20 -0.55
C ILE A 122 0.73 8.03 -0.12
N SER A 123 1.09 6.82 -0.55
CA SER A 123 0.54 5.57 -0.04
C SER A 123 1.57 4.84 0.81
N HIS A 124 1.20 3.71 1.40
CA HIS A 124 2.10 2.92 2.24
C HIS A 124 1.74 1.45 2.20
N TRP A 125 2.67 0.62 2.62
CA TRP A 125 2.46 -0.79 2.92
C TRP A 125 3.40 -1.20 4.06
N LYS A 126 3.17 -2.38 4.61
CA LYS A 126 4.05 -2.96 5.61
C LYS A 126 4.52 -4.33 5.14
N THR A 127 5.82 -4.58 5.28
CA THR A 127 6.38 -5.91 5.03
C THR A 127 5.97 -6.89 6.12
N GLY A 128 5.87 -8.16 5.76
CA GLY A 128 5.72 -9.26 6.70
C GLY A 128 7.04 -9.66 7.32
N LEU A 129 7.15 -10.93 7.68
CA LEU A 129 8.35 -11.48 8.28
C LEU A 129 9.45 -11.79 7.26
N MET A 130 9.13 -11.81 5.98
CA MET A 130 10.02 -12.00 4.82
C MET A 130 10.69 -13.38 4.77
N GLU A 131 11.25 -13.85 5.90
CA GLU A 131 12.00 -15.11 6.00
C GLU A 131 11.46 -15.96 7.15
N LEU A 132 11.57 -17.29 7.02
CA LEU A 132 11.10 -18.24 8.03
C LEU A 132 11.82 -18.07 9.38
N GLU A 133 13.07 -17.68 9.35
CA GLU A 133 13.89 -17.46 10.55
C GLU A 133 13.37 -16.30 11.42
N ASN A 134 12.55 -15.43 10.86
CA ASN A 134 11.91 -14.34 11.59
C ASN A 134 10.69 -14.80 12.40
N TRP A 135 10.14 -15.99 12.13
CA TRP A 135 9.16 -16.64 13.00
C TRP A 135 9.84 -17.11 14.29
N LYS A 136 9.37 -16.60 15.44
CA LYS A 136 9.93 -16.91 16.77
C LYS A 136 9.03 -17.82 17.60
N SER A 137 7.85 -18.14 17.08
CA SER A 137 6.88 -18.98 17.76
C SER A 137 6.97 -20.43 17.29
N ASP A 138 6.68 -21.37 18.21
CA ASP A 138 6.53 -22.78 17.93
C ASP A 138 5.10 -23.12 17.51
N TRP A 139 4.94 -24.27 16.85
CA TRP A 139 3.64 -24.86 16.60
C TRP A 139 3.03 -25.37 17.88
N ILE A 140 1.81 -24.98 18.18
CA ILE A 140 1.04 -25.49 19.32
C ILE A 140 -0.08 -26.41 18.81
N THR A 141 -0.38 -27.44 19.60
CA THR A 141 -1.48 -28.36 19.33
C THR A 141 -2.09 -28.85 20.63
N VAL A 142 -3.32 -29.33 20.58
CA VAL A 142 -3.95 -30.04 21.69
C VAL A 142 -3.59 -31.53 21.60
N GLN A 143 -3.29 -32.14 22.74
CA GLN A 143 -3.25 -33.59 22.86
C GLN A 143 -4.71 -34.05 22.98
N SER A 144 -5.25 -34.65 21.93
CA SER A 144 -6.56 -35.30 21.99
C SER A 144 -6.35 -36.78 21.98
N GLU A 145 -6.90 -37.48 22.97
CA GLU A 145 -6.97 -38.95 23.02
C GLU A 145 -8.04 -39.44 22.00
N ASP A 146 -8.99 -38.59 21.66
CA ASP A 146 -10.08 -38.89 20.73
C ASP A 146 -9.71 -38.38 19.33
N LYS A 147 -9.17 -39.30 18.52
CA LYS A 147 -8.77 -39.00 17.11
C LYS A 147 -9.95 -38.70 16.18
N ASP A 148 -11.16 -39.03 16.62
CA ASP A 148 -12.39 -38.82 15.82
C ASP A 148 -13.14 -37.53 16.19
N SER A 149 -12.65 -36.77 17.17
CA SER A 149 -13.31 -35.53 17.55
C SER A 149 -13.01 -34.43 16.52
N ALA A 150 -13.99 -34.13 15.69
CA ALA A 150 -13.99 -33.00 14.74
C ALA A 150 -14.14 -31.64 15.43
N LYS A 151 -13.77 -31.53 16.72
CA LYS A 151 -13.89 -30.29 17.50
C LYS A 151 -12.71 -29.38 17.23
N SER A 152 -12.99 -28.14 16.85
CA SER A 152 -11.96 -27.11 16.73
C SER A 152 -11.42 -26.75 18.11
N PRO A 153 -10.10 -26.78 18.33
CA PRO A 153 -9.51 -26.43 19.62
C PRO A 153 -9.65 -24.92 19.89
N TYR A 154 -9.76 -24.58 21.17
CA TYR A 154 -9.76 -23.22 21.66
C TYR A 154 -8.47 -22.97 22.43
N TYR A 155 -7.66 -22.04 21.94
CA TYR A 155 -6.41 -21.65 22.62
C TYR A 155 -6.61 -20.31 23.30
N VAL A 156 -6.32 -20.22 24.58
CA VAL A 156 -6.43 -18.98 25.36
C VAL A 156 -5.10 -18.72 26.04
N ASN A 157 -4.66 -17.49 26.01
CA ASN A 157 -3.49 -17.02 26.73
C ASN A 157 -3.72 -15.61 27.26
N ASP A 158 -3.39 -15.38 28.52
CA ASP A 158 -3.46 -14.08 29.15
C ASP A 158 -2.06 -13.44 29.19
N PHE A 159 -1.97 -12.18 28.82
CA PHE A 159 -0.73 -11.41 28.91
C PHE A 159 -1.01 -9.98 29.34
N ASN A 160 -0.04 -9.37 30.01
CA ASN A 160 -0.12 -7.99 30.47
C ASN A 160 0.91 -7.13 29.74
N VAL A 161 0.50 -5.94 29.33
CA VAL A 161 1.36 -4.93 28.74
C VAL A 161 1.45 -3.75 29.69
N ASN A 162 2.63 -3.58 30.31
CA ASN A 162 2.84 -2.54 31.34
C ASN A 162 3.16 -1.15 30.75
N ASN A 163 3.53 -1.07 29.48
CA ASN A 163 3.92 0.17 28.82
C ASN A 163 2.82 0.66 27.89
N LYS A 164 2.84 1.97 27.58
CA LYS A 164 1.95 2.54 26.57
C LYS A 164 2.23 1.89 25.21
N ILE A 165 1.21 1.25 24.65
CA ILE A 165 1.26 0.65 23.32
C ILE A 165 1.22 1.78 22.28
N VAL A 166 2.21 1.84 21.41
CA VAL A 166 2.24 2.73 20.24
C VAL A 166 1.72 2.00 19.00
N SER A 167 2.12 0.74 18.85
CA SER A 167 1.62 -0.16 17.79
C SER A 167 1.78 -1.60 18.25
N ALA A 168 0.94 -2.49 17.72
CA ALA A 168 1.04 -3.93 17.94
C ALA A 168 0.69 -4.66 16.65
N ASN A 169 1.43 -5.74 16.36
CA ASN A 169 1.14 -6.62 15.22
C ASN A 169 1.00 -8.04 15.75
N LEU A 170 -0.01 -8.73 15.28
CA LEU A 170 -0.21 -10.15 15.53
C LEU A 170 0.20 -10.93 14.27
N TYR A 171 1.23 -11.76 14.39
CA TYR A 171 1.62 -12.74 13.37
C TYR A 171 1.08 -14.09 13.78
N ILE A 172 0.15 -14.62 13.01
CA ILE A 172 -0.53 -15.87 13.31
C ILE A 172 -0.77 -16.67 12.02
N THR A 173 -0.58 -17.96 12.12
CA THR A 173 -0.90 -18.90 11.04
C THR A 173 -1.39 -20.24 11.65
N SER A 174 -1.99 -21.09 10.83
CA SER A 174 -2.43 -22.42 11.23
C SER A 174 -2.31 -23.44 10.10
N ARG A 175 -2.34 -24.72 10.45
CA ARG A 175 -2.60 -25.80 9.49
C ARG A 175 -4.11 -26.02 9.41
N GLY A 176 -4.80 -25.18 8.68
CA GLY A 176 -6.24 -25.12 8.62
C GLY A 176 -6.71 -23.67 8.65
N VAL A 177 -7.89 -23.43 9.20
CA VAL A 177 -8.43 -22.08 9.37
C VAL A 177 -8.47 -21.71 10.84
N TYR A 178 -8.32 -20.41 11.13
CA TYR A 178 -8.42 -19.86 12.47
C TYR A 178 -9.24 -18.58 12.51
N GLU A 179 -9.69 -18.23 13.69
CA GLU A 179 -10.12 -16.90 14.07
C GLU A 179 -9.36 -16.46 15.30
N ALA A 180 -8.87 -15.22 15.31
CA ALA A 180 -8.16 -14.64 16.44
C ALA A 180 -8.99 -13.57 17.13
N TYR A 181 -8.93 -13.53 18.45
CA TYR A 181 -9.63 -12.55 19.28
C TYR A 181 -8.68 -11.95 20.31
N ILE A 182 -8.78 -10.66 20.57
CA ILE A 182 -8.10 -9.96 21.67
C ILE A 182 -9.17 -9.27 22.51
N ASN A 183 -9.21 -9.59 23.80
CA ASN A 183 -10.22 -9.05 24.73
C ASN A 183 -11.67 -9.20 24.21
N GLY A 184 -11.97 -10.35 23.63
CA GLY A 184 -13.29 -10.65 23.08
C GLY A 184 -13.61 -9.99 21.74
N GLN A 185 -12.70 -9.19 21.17
CA GLN A 185 -12.86 -8.58 19.86
C GLN A 185 -12.08 -9.35 18.81
N ARG A 186 -12.72 -9.66 17.70
CA ARG A 186 -12.08 -10.32 16.57
C ARG A 186 -10.98 -9.46 15.97
N VAL A 187 -9.83 -10.08 15.68
CA VAL A 187 -8.70 -9.43 15.02
C VAL A 187 -8.82 -9.59 13.51
N GLY A 188 -8.80 -8.47 12.80
CA GLY A 188 -8.92 -8.44 11.35
C GLY A 188 -10.36 -8.61 10.86
N ASP A 189 -10.55 -8.43 9.56
CA ASP A 189 -11.82 -8.49 8.84
C ASP A 189 -11.90 -9.66 7.84
N SER A 190 -10.79 -10.37 7.66
CA SER A 190 -10.71 -11.54 6.78
C SER A 190 -11.31 -12.79 7.42
N PHE A 191 -11.93 -13.63 6.61
CA PHE A 191 -12.50 -14.92 7.02
C PHE A 191 -11.67 -16.05 6.44
N LEU A 192 -11.73 -17.22 7.10
CA LEU A 192 -11.05 -18.45 6.66
C LEU A 192 -9.53 -18.27 6.46
N THR A 193 -8.91 -17.50 7.35
CA THR A 193 -7.47 -17.29 7.35
C THR A 193 -6.73 -18.53 7.90
N PRO A 194 -5.51 -18.82 7.40
CA PRO A 194 -4.74 -18.10 6.38
C PRO A 194 -5.19 -18.36 4.94
N GLY A 195 -6.26 -19.09 4.75
CA GLY A 195 -6.83 -19.48 3.46
C GLY A 195 -6.55 -20.95 3.15
N LEU A 196 -7.62 -21.72 2.97
CA LEU A 196 -7.54 -23.08 2.42
C LEU A 196 -7.59 -22.98 0.90
N SER A 197 -6.52 -23.37 0.22
CA SER A 197 -6.59 -23.66 -1.19
C SER A 197 -7.26 -25.01 -1.41
N LEU A 198 -8.50 -25.02 -1.88
CA LEU A 198 -9.23 -26.23 -2.29
C LEU A 198 -8.87 -26.68 -3.72
N ILE A 199 -7.76 -26.20 -4.28
CA ILE A 199 -7.42 -26.43 -5.70
C ILE A 199 -6.78 -27.80 -5.94
N HIS A 200 -6.58 -28.61 -4.90
CA HIS A 200 -5.97 -29.93 -5.04
C HIS A 200 -6.91 -31.00 -4.50
N ILE A 201 -8.02 -31.20 -5.20
CA ILE A 201 -8.80 -32.44 -5.13
C ILE A 201 -8.78 -33.09 -6.51
#